data_0bc0080eca9dbdd0515497eccfe54f51
#
_entry.id   0bc0080eca9dbdd0515497eccfe54f51
#
_cell.length_a   1.000
_cell.length_b   1.000
_cell.length_c   1.000
_cell.angle_alpha   90.00
_cell.angle_beta   90.00
_cell.angle_gamma   90.00
#
_symmetry.space_group_name_H-M   'P 1'
#
loop_
_entity.id
_entity.type
_entity.pdbx_description
1 polymer ?
#
loop_
_entity_poly.entity_id
_entity_poly.type
_entity_poly.pdbx_seq_one_letter_code
_entity_poly.pdbx_strand_id
1 'polypeptide(L)'
;MSPAQPVGEPLPGMGELPAQAAASAPDGSERPFSVYLHVPYCRVRCGYCDFNTSTNLTMGQGASAEDFVGTLAGELRAARRVMDSVGLPVRAAQTVFVGGGTPTVLPAADLVSMLELVRECFGLAADAEVTTEANPDSVDEAGLAALAEGGFTRVSFGMQSAVPHVLKVLERTHEPARVPRVVDWARRAGLSTSLDLIYGAPGESLEDWQRSLDEVTRIGPDHVSAYALVIEEGTRMWGQVRRGELPMPEDDDEATKYEMADAALGQAGDEWYEISNWARPGSECRHNQAYWLDWDWWGAGPGAHSHLGDVRLWNTKHPVAWAGQIATGHLPVAGHEVIDAESRELERIMLGIRLREGVELASLGNRPDCPSADRPDRGRATPPHLVPVVAGLVGDGLLDAGAVLRGRAILTLRGRLMADTVTRALTR
;
A
#
# COMPACT_ATOMS: atom_id res chain seq x y z
N MET A 1 -0.20 -17.24 -11.35
CA MET A 1 1.12 -16.60 -11.60
C MET A 1 1.01 -15.20 -11.04
N SER A 2 2.05 -14.65 -10.41
CA SER A 2 2.03 -13.24 -9.99
C SER A 2 1.91 -12.34 -11.22
N PRO A 3 1.35 -11.10 -11.08
CA PRO A 3 1.26 -10.14 -12.19
C PRO A 3 2.59 -9.96 -12.89
N ALA A 4 2.58 -9.59 -14.16
CA ALA A 4 3.81 -9.30 -14.89
C ALA A 4 4.59 -8.18 -14.18
N GLN A 5 5.91 -8.30 -14.12
CA GLN A 5 6.72 -7.17 -13.66
C GLN A 5 6.67 -6.04 -14.70
N PRO A 6 6.78 -4.77 -14.28
CA PRO A 6 6.96 -3.68 -15.22
C PRO A 6 8.16 -3.93 -16.14
N VAL A 7 8.07 -3.42 -17.36
CA VAL A 7 9.21 -3.41 -18.28
C VAL A 7 10.15 -2.31 -17.81
N GLY A 8 11.42 -2.65 -17.57
CA GLY A 8 12.43 -1.69 -17.13
C GLY A 8 13.83 -2.10 -17.54
N GLU A 9 14.77 -1.23 -17.29
CA GLU A 9 16.18 -1.47 -17.61
C GLU A 9 16.89 -2.12 -16.41
N PRO A 10 17.94 -2.95 -16.65
CA PRO A 10 18.80 -3.40 -15.56
C PRO A 10 19.52 -2.22 -14.93
N LEU A 11 19.87 -2.31 -13.64
CA LEU A 11 20.70 -1.29 -12.99
C LEU A 11 22.03 -1.10 -13.72
N PRO A 12 22.54 0.15 -13.81
CA PRO A 12 23.81 0.43 -14.43
C PRO A 12 24.98 -0.22 -13.67
N GLY A 13 26.11 -0.41 -14.36
CA GLY A 13 27.34 -0.93 -13.77
C GLY A 13 27.17 -2.30 -13.10
N MET A 14 27.60 -2.40 -11.85
CA MET A 14 27.46 -3.60 -11.00
C MET A 14 26.30 -3.50 -9.99
N GLY A 15 25.22 -2.81 -10.36
CA GLY A 15 24.06 -2.59 -9.48
C GLY A 15 24.07 -1.22 -8.81
N GLU A 16 24.64 -0.22 -9.47
CA GLU A 16 24.66 1.18 -9.01
C GLU A 16 23.26 1.81 -9.19
N LEU A 17 22.85 2.67 -8.25
CA LEU A 17 21.64 3.46 -8.42
C LEU A 17 21.89 4.59 -9.44
N PRO A 18 20.89 4.91 -10.30
CA PRO A 18 20.94 6.15 -11.09
C PRO A 18 21.05 7.40 -10.19
N ALA A 19 21.76 8.43 -10.65
CA ALA A 19 21.93 9.67 -9.89
C ALA A 19 20.59 10.35 -9.53
N GLN A 20 19.55 10.13 -10.32
CA GLN A 20 18.20 10.63 -10.11
C GLN A 20 17.53 10.07 -8.83
N ALA A 21 18.08 8.99 -8.26
CA ALA A 21 17.65 8.48 -6.97
C ALA A 21 17.88 9.50 -5.82
N ALA A 22 18.83 10.42 -5.99
CA ALA A 22 19.10 11.50 -5.04
C ALA A 22 18.31 12.80 -5.32
N ALA A 23 17.32 12.77 -6.23
CA ALA A 23 16.50 13.95 -6.52
C ALA A 23 15.62 14.32 -5.29
N SER A 24 15.64 15.62 -4.95
CA SER A 24 14.78 16.18 -3.90
C SER A 24 13.31 16.23 -4.35
N ALA A 25 12.40 16.45 -3.41
CA ALA A 25 11.02 16.77 -3.74
C ALA A 25 10.92 18.03 -4.61
N PRO A 26 9.82 18.23 -5.38
CA PRO A 26 9.68 19.36 -6.29
C PRO A 26 9.83 20.76 -5.65
N ASP A 27 9.57 20.86 -4.34
CA ASP A 27 9.72 22.09 -3.56
C ASP A 27 11.15 22.24 -2.96
N GLY A 28 12.04 21.30 -3.26
CA GLY A 28 13.40 21.27 -2.74
C GLY A 28 13.54 20.70 -1.32
N SER A 29 12.46 20.25 -0.72
CA SER A 29 12.51 19.60 0.59
C SER A 29 13.06 18.18 0.52
N GLU A 30 13.54 17.67 1.65
CA GLU A 30 13.89 16.27 1.81
C GLU A 30 12.63 15.43 1.92
N ARG A 31 12.51 14.37 1.10
CA ARG A 31 11.38 13.42 1.21
C ARG A 31 11.52 12.60 2.50
N PRO A 32 10.42 12.37 3.24
CA PRO A 32 10.43 11.37 4.31
C PRO A 32 10.76 9.98 3.75
N PHE A 33 11.25 9.09 4.61
CA PHE A 33 11.71 7.77 4.20
C PHE A 33 10.93 6.65 4.91
N SER A 34 10.60 5.62 4.15
CA SER A 34 9.87 4.43 4.61
C SER A 34 10.60 3.15 4.22
N VAL A 35 10.27 2.05 4.90
CA VAL A 35 10.78 0.72 4.54
C VAL A 35 9.62 -0.27 4.43
N TYR A 36 9.55 -0.99 3.32
CA TYR A 36 8.63 -2.11 3.11
C TYR A 36 9.41 -3.42 3.08
N LEU A 37 8.97 -4.40 3.86
CA LEU A 37 9.59 -5.73 3.91
C LEU A 37 8.58 -6.77 3.40
N HIS A 38 8.91 -7.39 2.27
CA HIS A 38 8.05 -8.37 1.62
C HIS A 38 8.36 -9.79 2.08
N VAL A 39 7.47 -10.38 2.88
CA VAL A 39 7.53 -11.79 3.29
C VAL A 39 6.68 -12.63 2.34
N PRO A 40 7.29 -13.51 1.50
CA PRO A 40 6.55 -14.18 0.44
C PRO A 40 5.77 -15.41 0.89
N TYR A 41 5.75 -15.75 2.16
CA TYR A 41 5.22 -17.02 2.65
C TYR A 41 3.76 -16.94 3.06
N CYS A 42 2.98 -17.97 2.66
CA CYS A 42 1.61 -18.21 3.12
C CYS A 42 1.45 -19.68 3.51
N ARG A 43 0.58 -19.97 4.48
CA ARG A 43 0.13 -21.37 4.70
C ARG A 43 -0.81 -21.86 3.62
N VAL A 44 -1.71 -20.95 3.17
CA VAL A 44 -2.67 -21.20 2.09
C VAL A 44 -2.67 -19.97 1.18
N ARG A 45 -2.69 -20.18 -0.12
CA ARG A 45 -2.83 -19.09 -1.09
C ARG A 45 -4.31 -18.91 -1.42
N CYS A 46 -4.84 -17.72 -1.17
CA CYS A 46 -6.22 -17.35 -1.49
C CYS A 46 -6.47 -17.39 -3.00
N GLY A 47 -7.69 -17.72 -3.43
CA GLY A 47 -8.02 -17.89 -4.85
C GLY A 47 -7.91 -16.62 -5.68
N TYR A 48 -8.09 -15.45 -5.07
CA TYR A 48 -7.99 -14.12 -5.69
C TYR A 48 -6.59 -13.51 -5.64
N CYS A 49 -5.67 -14.05 -4.81
CA CYS A 49 -4.41 -13.40 -4.51
C CYS A 49 -3.46 -13.38 -5.70
N ASP A 50 -3.08 -12.19 -6.12
CA ASP A 50 -2.11 -11.89 -7.18
C ASP A 50 -0.71 -11.58 -6.63
N PHE A 51 -0.56 -11.39 -5.30
CA PHE A 51 0.70 -11.06 -4.67
C PHE A 51 1.78 -12.11 -4.92
N ASN A 52 3.04 -11.66 -4.85
CA ASN A 52 4.20 -12.54 -4.99
C ASN A 52 4.35 -13.45 -3.77
N THR A 53 3.56 -14.52 -3.69
CA THR A 53 3.47 -15.40 -2.54
C THR A 53 3.71 -16.85 -2.89
N SER A 54 4.18 -17.65 -1.92
CA SER A 54 4.41 -19.07 -2.02
C SER A 54 3.92 -19.81 -0.78
N THR A 55 3.32 -20.98 -0.99
CA THR A 55 2.98 -21.91 0.10
C THR A 55 4.12 -22.90 0.41
N ASN A 56 5.20 -22.85 -0.35
CA ASN A 56 6.38 -23.65 -0.06
C ASN A 56 7.30 -22.87 0.88
N LEU A 57 7.44 -23.33 2.11
CA LEU A 57 8.29 -22.72 3.14
C LEU A 57 9.76 -23.17 3.07
N THR A 58 10.08 -24.18 2.25
CA THR A 58 11.41 -24.79 2.13
C THR A 58 11.89 -24.74 0.68
N MET A 59 12.14 -23.54 0.17
CA MET A 59 12.47 -23.30 -1.24
C MET A 59 13.95 -23.46 -1.60
N GLY A 60 14.79 -23.92 -0.69
CA GLY A 60 16.23 -24.07 -0.86
C GLY A 60 17.04 -23.02 -0.11
N GLN A 61 18.35 -23.12 -0.18
CA GLN A 61 19.29 -22.31 0.60
C GLN A 61 19.05 -20.81 0.39
N GLY A 62 18.89 -20.09 1.48
CA GLY A 62 18.68 -18.64 1.51
C GLY A 62 17.23 -18.19 1.19
N ALA A 63 16.40 -19.09 0.63
CA ALA A 63 15.02 -18.77 0.25
C ALA A 63 13.96 -19.53 1.07
N SER A 64 14.39 -20.35 2.03
CA SER A 64 13.51 -21.00 3.01
C SER A 64 13.09 -20.01 4.09
N ALA A 65 11.94 -20.23 4.72
CA ALA A 65 11.44 -19.37 5.78
C ALA A 65 12.46 -19.21 6.94
N GLU A 66 13.17 -20.27 7.30
CA GLU A 66 14.21 -20.24 8.34
C GLU A 66 15.47 -19.45 7.96
N ASP A 67 15.80 -19.34 6.67
CA ASP A 67 16.96 -18.59 6.18
C ASP A 67 16.62 -17.12 5.87
N PHE A 68 15.33 -16.78 5.79
CA PHE A 68 14.84 -15.54 5.20
C PHE A 68 15.41 -14.30 5.85
N VAL A 69 15.42 -14.23 7.18
CA VAL A 69 15.96 -13.07 7.94
C VAL A 69 17.43 -12.84 7.62
N GLY A 70 18.23 -13.92 7.54
CA GLY A 70 19.65 -13.84 7.20
C GLY A 70 19.89 -13.32 5.78
N THR A 71 19.09 -13.76 4.82
CA THR A 71 19.16 -13.28 3.43
C THR A 71 18.70 -11.84 3.30
N LEU A 72 17.60 -11.47 3.97
CA LEU A 72 17.10 -10.09 4.02
C LEU A 72 18.13 -9.13 4.62
N ALA A 73 18.88 -9.56 5.64
CA ALA A 73 19.98 -8.79 6.21
C ALA A 73 21.05 -8.45 5.17
N GLY A 74 21.38 -9.42 4.30
CA GLY A 74 22.30 -9.20 3.17
C GLY A 74 21.80 -8.13 2.22
N GLU A 75 20.52 -8.16 1.86
CA GLU A 75 19.88 -7.16 1.00
C GLU A 75 19.87 -5.78 1.62
N LEU A 76 19.40 -5.62 2.87
CA LEU A 76 19.31 -4.31 3.53
C LEU A 76 20.68 -3.64 3.68
N ARG A 77 21.73 -4.42 4.02
CA ARG A 77 23.10 -3.91 4.08
C ARG A 77 23.64 -3.53 2.69
N ALA A 78 23.29 -4.29 1.64
CA ALA A 78 23.64 -3.93 0.28
C ALA A 78 22.93 -2.66 -0.17
N ALA A 79 21.63 -2.53 0.13
CA ALA A 79 20.83 -1.33 -0.12
C ALA A 79 21.48 -0.09 0.51
N ARG A 80 21.85 -0.17 1.80
CA ARG A 80 22.51 0.97 2.47
C ARG A 80 23.80 1.38 1.76
N ARG A 81 24.67 0.40 1.42
CA ARG A 81 25.91 0.70 0.70
C ARG A 81 25.70 1.40 -0.65
N VAL A 82 24.67 0.94 -1.40
CA VAL A 82 24.38 1.53 -2.71
C VAL A 82 23.77 2.92 -2.57
N MET A 83 22.91 3.17 -1.59
CA MET A 83 22.40 4.50 -1.28
C MET A 83 23.53 5.46 -0.86
N ASP A 84 24.48 5.00 -0.04
CA ASP A 84 25.67 5.79 0.34
C ASP A 84 26.53 6.17 -0.88
N SER A 85 26.68 5.23 -1.84
CA SER A 85 27.54 5.44 -3.02
C SER A 85 27.05 6.56 -3.95
N VAL A 86 25.74 6.86 -3.95
CA VAL A 86 25.13 7.96 -4.72
C VAL A 86 24.87 9.21 -3.86
N GLY A 87 25.37 9.21 -2.62
CA GLY A 87 25.27 10.37 -1.74
C GLY A 87 23.86 10.58 -1.12
N LEU A 88 23.01 9.57 -1.13
CA LEU A 88 21.73 9.65 -0.43
C LEU A 88 21.96 9.78 1.09
N PRO A 89 21.37 10.78 1.75
CA PRO A 89 21.52 10.94 3.19
C PRO A 89 20.96 9.75 3.97
N VAL A 90 21.52 9.48 5.13
CA VAL A 90 20.90 8.53 6.07
C VAL A 90 19.67 9.19 6.66
N ARG A 91 18.50 8.64 6.34
CA ARG A 91 17.21 9.08 6.88
C ARG A 91 16.61 7.98 7.72
N ALA A 92 16.27 8.31 8.97
CA ALA A 92 15.54 7.37 9.82
C ALA A 92 14.18 7.04 9.20
N ALA A 93 13.82 5.75 9.15
CA ALA A 93 12.55 5.32 8.64
C ALA A 93 11.41 5.87 9.52
N GLN A 94 10.50 6.63 8.89
CA GLN A 94 9.30 7.15 9.54
C GLN A 94 8.23 6.05 9.70
N THR A 95 8.24 5.10 8.76
CA THR A 95 7.37 3.93 8.82
C THR A 95 8.11 2.68 8.36
N VAL A 96 7.75 1.54 8.96
CA VAL A 96 8.15 0.21 8.51
C VAL A 96 6.89 -0.64 8.35
N PHE A 97 6.75 -1.29 7.21
CA PHE A 97 5.62 -2.18 6.96
C PHE A 97 6.13 -3.56 6.56
N VAL A 98 5.71 -4.57 7.29
CA VAL A 98 6.01 -5.98 6.98
C VAL A 98 4.75 -6.62 6.41
N GLY A 99 4.77 -6.88 5.12
CA GLY A 99 3.59 -7.35 4.38
C GLY A 99 3.93 -8.43 3.34
N GLY A 100 2.99 -8.64 2.43
CA GLY A 100 3.14 -9.50 1.26
C GLY A 100 2.29 -10.76 1.30
N GLY A 101 2.83 -11.88 1.77
CA GLY A 101 2.07 -13.12 1.97
C GLY A 101 1.31 -13.09 3.30
N THR A 102 1.88 -13.73 4.28
CA THR A 102 1.42 -13.71 5.68
C THR A 102 2.65 -13.64 6.57
N PRO A 103 3.14 -12.45 6.92
CA PRO A 103 4.36 -12.29 7.70
C PRO A 103 4.38 -13.12 8.98
N THR A 104 3.24 -13.22 9.65
CA THR A 104 3.05 -13.98 10.89
C THR A 104 3.04 -15.52 10.73
N VAL A 105 3.35 -16.02 9.54
CA VAL A 105 3.79 -17.43 9.36
C VAL A 105 5.20 -17.62 9.96
N LEU A 106 6.02 -16.56 9.93
CA LEU A 106 7.31 -16.53 10.62
C LEU A 106 7.09 -16.33 12.14
N PRO A 107 8.00 -16.83 12.98
CA PRO A 107 8.00 -16.52 14.41
C PRO A 107 8.05 -15.01 14.69
N ALA A 108 7.41 -14.54 15.76
CA ALA A 108 7.47 -13.14 16.16
C ALA A 108 8.91 -12.62 16.34
N ALA A 109 9.82 -13.46 16.86
CA ALA A 109 11.24 -13.15 17.01
C ALA A 109 11.93 -12.82 15.66
N ASP A 110 11.53 -13.48 14.58
CA ASP A 110 12.07 -13.20 13.25
C ASP A 110 11.59 -11.84 12.74
N LEU A 111 10.31 -11.50 12.94
CA LEU A 111 9.77 -10.18 12.58
C LEU A 111 10.45 -9.06 13.40
N VAL A 112 10.69 -9.27 14.67
CA VAL A 112 11.46 -8.35 15.53
C VAL A 112 12.91 -8.21 15.02
N SER A 113 13.55 -9.31 14.64
CA SER A 113 14.90 -9.28 14.05
C SER A 113 14.94 -8.50 12.73
N MET A 114 13.90 -8.61 11.90
CA MET A 114 13.78 -7.81 10.67
C MET A 114 13.66 -6.31 10.97
N LEU A 115 12.92 -5.92 12.00
CA LEU A 115 12.83 -4.53 12.44
C LEU A 115 14.18 -4.01 12.96
N GLU A 116 14.92 -4.81 13.73
CA GLU A 116 16.27 -4.45 14.20
C GLU A 116 17.25 -4.26 13.03
N LEU A 117 17.14 -5.06 11.97
CA LEU A 117 17.94 -4.86 10.74
C LEU A 117 17.63 -3.51 10.06
N VAL A 118 16.35 -3.10 10.03
CA VAL A 118 15.98 -1.77 9.52
C VAL A 118 16.60 -0.69 10.40
N ARG A 119 16.54 -0.83 11.73
CA ARG A 119 17.14 0.10 12.71
C ARG A 119 18.66 0.19 12.51
N GLU A 120 19.33 -0.93 12.31
CA GLU A 120 20.78 -0.99 12.05
C GLU A 120 21.16 -0.27 10.74
N CYS A 121 20.42 -0.53 9.64
CA CYS A 121 20.80 -0.07 8.30
C CYS A 121 20.38 1.39 8.02
N PHE A 122 19.24 1.83 8.50
CA PHE A 122 18.65 3.13 8.15
C PHE A 122 18.38 4.02 9.37
N GLY A 123 18.29 3.44 10.57
CA GLY A 123 17.70 4.11 11.73
C GLY A 123 16.19 4.04 11.72
N LEU A 124 15.58 4.34 12.87
CA LEU A 124 14.13 4.37 13.04
C LEU A 124 13.76 5.65 13.78
N ALA A 125 12.79 6.40 13.28
CA ALA A 125 12.28 7.59 13.94
C ALA A 125 11.70 7.24 15.32
N ALA A 126 11.78 8.18 16.27
CA ALA A 126 11.32 7.92 17.64
C ALA A 126 9.81 7.62 17.71
N ASP A 127 9.04 8.16 16.78
CA ASP A 127 7.59 7.99 16.61
C ASP A 127 7.24 7.14 15.38
N ALA A 128 8.15 6.29 14.92
CA ALA A 128 7.92 5.49 13.71
C ALA A 128 6.68 4.60 13.85
N GLU A 129 5.88 4.55 12.79
CA GLU A 129 4.82 3.54 12.66
C GLU A 129 5.44 2.23 12.17
N VAL A 130 5.26 1.16 12.92
CA VAL A 130 5.75 -0.18 12.56
C VAL A 130 4.57 -1.13 12.50
N THR A 131 4.24 -1.56 11.29
CA THR A 131 3.07 -2.39 11.00
C THR A 131 3.47 -3.78 10.51
N THR A 132 2.72 -4.79 10.91
CA THR A 132 2.75 -6.11 10.26
C THR A 132 1.35 -6.55 9.86
N GLU A 133 1.25 -7.22 8.71
CA GLU A 133 0.05 -7.95 8.32
C GLU A 133 -0.04 -9.30 9.02
N ALA A 134 -1.25 -9.74 9.31
CA ALA A 134 -1.52 -11.02 9.92
C ALA A 134 -2.83 -11.64 9.42
N ASN A 135 -2.85 -12.97 9.31
CA ASN A 135 -4.12 -13.69 9.26
C ASN A 135 -4.62 -13.95 10.69
N PRO A 136 -5.94 -13.91 10.95
CA PRO A 136 -6.46 -14.19 12.29
C PRO A 136 -6.05 -15.54 12.86
N ASP A 137 -5.80 -16.54 12.00
CA ASP A 137 -5.38 -17.89 12.37
C ASP A 137 -3.86 -18.08 12.47
N SER A 138 -3.06 -17.05 12.16
CA SER A 138 -1.59 -17.11 12.19
C SER A 138 -0.96 -16.50 13.45
N VAL A 139 -1.76 -15.97 14.36
CA VAL A 139 -1.29 -15.31 15.58
C VAL A 139 -1.93 -15.88 16.83
N ASP A 140 -1.24 -15.72 17.95
CA ASP A 140 -1.74 -15.93 19.31
C ASP A 140 -1.41 -14.73 20.21
N GLU A 141 -1.91 -14.77 21.44
CA GLU A 141 -1.73 -13.67 22.39
C GLU A 141 -0.26 -13.41 22.72
N ALA A 142 0.52 -14.49 22.89
CA ALA A 142 1.95 -14.38 23.21
C ALA A 142 2.75 -13.80 22.05
N GLY A 143 2.45 -14.19 20.81
CA GLY A 143 3.09 -13.66 19.61
C GLY A 143 2.82 -12.17 19.43
N LEU A 144 1.56 -11.72 19.65
CA LEU A 144 1.22 -10.29 19.56
C LEU A 144 1.90 -9.47 20.66
N ALA A 145 1.99 -9.99 21.89
CA ALA A 145 2.75 -9.35 22.96
C ALA A 145 4.24 -9.23 22.61
N ALA A 146 4.85 -10.29 22.09
CA ALA A 146 6.25 -10.27 21.66
C ALA A 146 6.51 -9.26 20.52
N LEU A 147 5.58 -9.09 19.58
CA LEU A 147 5.68 -8.07 18.54
C LEU A 147 5.64 -6.66 19.13
N ALA A 148 4.71 -6.39 20.06
CA ALA A 148 4.62 -5.09 20.73
C ALA A 148 5.89 -4.78 21.54
N GLU A 149 6.39 -5.74 22.33
CA GLU A 149 7.64 -5.59 23.07
C GLU A 149 8.84 -5.38 22.13
N GLY A 150 8.82 -5.99 20.94
CA GLY A 150 9.84 -5.84 19.89
C GLY A 150 9.76 -4.52 19.13
N GLY A 151 8.77 -3.66 19.41
CA GLY A 151 8.66 -2.33 18.82
C GLY A 151 7.69 -2.19 17.67
N PHE A 152 6.86 -3.21 17.38
CA PHE A 152 5.71 -3.03 16.49
C PHE A 152 4.65 -2.15 17.17
N THR A 153 4.02 -1.28 16.38
CA THR A 153 3.01 -0.34 16.88
C THR A 153 1.62 -0.63 16.35
N ARG A 154 1.51 -1.40 15.25
CA ARG A 154 0.25 -1.70 14.56
C ARG A 154 0.24 -3.12 14.01
N VAL A 155 -0.94 -3.72 13.95
CA VAL A 155 -1.18 -4.97 13.23
C VAL A 155 -2.43 -4.84 12.36
N SER A 156 -2.33 -5.27 11.07
CA SER A 156 -3.48 -5.36 10.16
C SER A 156 -3.91 -6.81 10.01
N PHE A 157 -5.18 -7.09 10.31
CA PHE A 157 -5.77 -8.42 10.20
C PHE A 157 -6.61 -8.55 8.95
N GLY A 158 -6.27 -9.49 8.09
CA GLY A 158 -7.08 -9.85 6.94
C GLY A 158 -8.37 -10.54 7.35
N MET A 159 -9.39 -9.79 7.76
CA MET A 159 -10.73 -10.31 8.07
C MET A 159 -11.49 -10.70 6.81
N GLN A 160 -11.42 -9.90 5.78
CA GLN A 160 -12.06 -10.00 4.47
C GLN A 160 -13.60 -9.97 4.52
N SER A 161 -14.26 -10.83 5.29
CA SER A 161 -15.70 -10.88 5.48
C SER A 161 -16.05 -11.51 6.83
N ALA A 162 -17.21 -11.16 7.39
CA ALA A 162 -17.80 -11.84 8.56
C ALA A 162 -18.65 -13.05 8.16
N VAL A 163 -18.83 -13.30 6.87
CA VAL A 163 -19.79 -14.28 6.35
C VAL A 163 -19.09 -15.53 5.87
N PRO A 164 -19.38 -16.72 6.45
CA PRO A 164 -18.63 -17.95 6.17
C PRO A 164 -18.63 -18.39 4.70
N HIS A 165 -19.75 -18.23 3.96
CA HIS A 165 -19.79 -18.64 2.56
C HIS A 165 -18.96 -17.68 1.67
N VAL A 166 -18.89 -16.39 2.01
CA VAL A 166 -18.02 -15.40 1.32
C VAL A 166 -16.55 -15.74 1.57
N LEU A 167 -16.16 -16.01 2.82
CA LEU A 167 -14.80 -16.46 3.15
C LEU A 167 -14.42 -17.74 2.38
N LYS A 168 -15.38 -18.67 2.21
CA LYS A 168 -15.15 -19.88 1.43
C LYS A 168 -14.87 -19.59 -0.04
N VAL A 169 -15.59 -18.64 -0.65
CA VAL A 169 -15.34 -18.20 -2.04
C VAL A 169 -13.98 -17.53 -2.17
N LEU A 170 -13.59 -16.72 -1.17
CA LEU A 170 -12.27 -16.10 -1.10
C LEU A 170 -11.14 -17.08 -0.71
N GLU A 171 -11.47 -18.35 -0.44
CA GLU A 171 -10.52 -19.39 0.02
C GLU A 171 -9.76 -19.00 1.31
N ARG A 172 -10.48 -18.35 2.24
CA ARG A 172 -9.97 -18.01 3.58
C ARG A 172 -10.22 -19.16 4.55
N THR A 173 -9.27 -19.38 5.47
CA THR A 173 -9.28 -20.52 6.39
C THR A 173 -9.72 -20.17 7.80
N HIS A 174 -9.68 -18.88 8.17
CA HIS A 174 -10.05 -18.45 9.52
C HIS A 174 -11.57 -18.45 9.72
N GLU A 175 -11.99 -18.68 10.95
CA GLU A 175 -13.36 -18.54 11.39
C GLU A 175 -13.66 -17.07 11.75
N PRO A 176 -14.82 -16.49 11.36
CA PRO A 176 -15.17 -15.11 11.70
C PRO A 176 -15.07 -14.80 13.19
N ALA A 177 -15.49 -15.73 14.05
CA ALA A 177 -15.45 -15.58 15.51
C ALA A 177 -14.03 -15.41 16.09
N ARG A 178 -12.99 -15.67 15.31
CA ARG A 178 -11.59 -15.46 15.74
C ARG A 178 -11.17 -14.00 15.68
N VAL A 179 -11.74 -13.22 14.75
CA VAL A 179 -11.34 -11.83 14.51
C VAL A 179 -11.48 -10.96 15.77
N PRO A 180 -12.60 -10.92 16.49
CA PRO A 180 -12.72 -10.13 17.70
C PRO A 180 -11.67 -10.51 18.76
N ARG A 181 -11.33 -11.81 18.85
CA ARG A 181 -10.35 -12.30 19.83
C ARG A 181 -8.92 -11.80 19.53
N VAL A 182 -8.50 -11.86 18.28
CA VAL A 182 -7.15 -11.40 17.90
C VAL A 182 -7.01 -9.89 18.04
N VAL A 183 -8.08 -9.13 17.73
CA VAL A 183 -8.14 -7.70 17.97
C VAL A 183 -8.04 -7.37 19.47
N ASP A 184 -8.74 -8.11 20.33
CA ASP A 184 -8.67 -7.94 21.77
C ASP A 184 -7.25 -8.26 22.32
N TRP A 185 -6.59 -9.31 21.84
CA TRP A 185 -5.21 -9.62 22.17
C TRP A 185 -4.23 -8.51 21.74
N ALA A 186 -4.38 -7.98 20.51
CA ALA A 186 -3.55 -6.91 20.00
C ALA A 186 -3.71 -5.63 20.85
N ARG A 187 -4.94 -5.25 21.19
CA ARG A 187 -5.22 -4.11 22.07
C ARG A 187 -4.62 -4.25 23.46
N ARG A 188 -4.72 -5.45 24.06
CA ARG A 188 -4.08 -5.72 25.36
C ARG A 188 -2.57 -5.62 25.30
N ALA A 189 -1.97 -5.95 24.17
CA ALA A 189 -0.54 -5.77 23.91
C ALA A 189 -0.15 -4.31 23.62
N GLY A 190 -1.12 -3.39 23.46
CA GLY A 190 -0.85 -1.98 23.14
C GLY A 190 -0.67 -1.69 21.65
N LEU A 191 -1.03 -2.64 20.77
CA LEU A 191 -0.97 -2.44 19.32
C LEU A 191 -2.24 -1.73 18.81
N SER A 192 -2.06 -0.76 17.93
CA SER A 192 -3.13 -0.29 17.05
C SER A 192 -3.59 -1.41 16.11
N THR A 193 -4.89 -1.42 15.80
CA THR A 193 -5.50 -2.50 15.04
C THR A 193 -6.13 -2.00 13.74
N SER A 194 -5.86 -2.71 12.65
CA SER A 194 -6.54 -2.54 11.37
C SER A 194 -7.30 -3.82 11.00
N LEU A 195 -8.43 -3.68 10.34
CA LEU A 195 -9.16 -4.78 9.71
C LEU A 195 -9.27 -4.53 8.21
N ASP A 196 -8.86 -5.52 7.42
CA ASP A 196 -8.96 -5.48 5.97
C ASP A 196 -10.18 -6.27 5.52
N LEU A 197 -11.02 -5.63 4.71
CA LEU A 197 -12.24 -6.19 4.13
C LEU A 197 -12.13 -6.25 2.61
N ILE A 198 -12.83 -7.22 2.02
CA ILE A 198 -13.02 -7.33 0.58
C ILE A 198 -14.51 -7.42 0.30
N TYR A 199 -15.01 -6.53 -0.56
CA TYR A 199 -16.38 -6.56 -1.06
C TYR A 199 -16.41 -6.87 -2.57
N GLY A 200 -17.60 -7.25 -3.08
CA GLY A 200 -17.77 -7.67 -4.46
C GLY A 200 -17.36 -9.13 -4.71
N ALA A 201 -17.22 -9.94 -3.65
CA ALA A 201 -16.94 -11.35 -3.82
C ALA A 201 -18.08 -12.07 -4.58
N PRO A 202 -17.78 -13.01 -5.50
CA PRO A 202 -18.80 -13.74 -6.22
C PRO A 202 -19.86 -14.37 -5.30
N GLY A 203 -21.12 -13.98 -5.48
CA GLY A 203 -22.24 -14.46 -4.67
C GLY A 203 -22.42 -13.75 -3.31
N GLU A 204 -21.67 -12.70 -3.02
CA GLU A 204 -21.87 -11.84 -1.86
C GLU A 204 -23.05 -10.89 -2.09
N SER A 205 -24.10 -11.00 -1.27
CA SER A 205 -25.25 -10.08 -1.30
C SER A 205 -24.96 -8.78 -0.54
N LEU A 206 -25.83 -7.76 -0.72
CA LEU A 206 -25.74 -6.52 0.07
C LEU A 206 -25.97 -6.78 1.57
N GLU A 207 -26.79 -7.77 1.92
CA GLU A 207 -27.01 -8.19 3.29
C GLU A 207 -25.78 -8.87 3.90
N ASP A 208 -25.01 -9.63 3.11
CA ASP A 208 -23.76 -10.22 3.57
C ASP A 208 -22.70 -9.15 3.81
N TRP A 209 -22.63 -8.17 2.91
CA TRP A 209 -21.74 -7.03 3.09
C TRP A 209 -22.11 -6.21 4.33
N GLN A 210 -23.41 -5.93 4.54
CA GLN A 210 -23.89 -5.23 5.72
C GLN A 210 -23.50 -5.97 7.02
N ARG A 211 -23.62 -7.31 7.06
CA ARG A 211 -23.16 -8.10 8.22
C ARG A 211 -21.66 -7.93 8.49
N SER A 212 -20.86 -7.84 7.44
CA SER A 212 -19.42 -7.62 7.58
C SER A 212 -19.12 -6.22 8.14
N LEU A 213 -19.85 -5.19 7.68
CA LEU A 213 -19.76 -3.83 8.21
C LEU A 213 -20.25 -3.73 9.66
N ASP A 214 -21.36 -4.37 9.99
CA ASP A 214 -21.90 -4.43 11.37
C ASP A 214 -20.88 -5.07 12.32
N GLU A 215 -20.23 -6.15 11.90
CA GLU A 215 -19.22 -6.81 12.72
C GLU A 215 -17.97 -5.95 12.90
N VAL A 216 -17.47 -5.31 11.85
CA VAL A 216 -16.32 -4.39 11.94
C VAL A 216 -16.62 -3.21 12.86
N THR A 217 -17.76 -2.57 12.71
CA THR A 217 -18.15 -1.44 13.57
C THR A 217 -18.34 -1.88 15.03
N ARG A 218 -18.87 -3.09 15.26
CA ARG A 218 -18.98 -3.69 16.60
C ARG A 218 -17.62 -3.96 17.24
N ILE A 219 -16.65 -4.45 16.45
CA ILE A 219 -15.26 -4.66 16.90
C ILE A 219 -14.59 -3.31 17.16
N GLY A 220 -14.84 -2.32 16.31
CA GLY A 220 -14.35 -0.95 16.41
C GLY A 220 -12.83 -0.86 16.36
N PRO A 221 -12.14 -1.33 15.29
CA PRO A 221 -10.71 -1.17 15.14
C PRO A 221 -10.32 0.32 15.05
N ASP A 222 -9.03 0.61 15.02
CA ASP A 222 -8.53 1.97 14.85
C ASP A 222 -8.53 2.39 13.38
N HIS A 223 -8.54 1.41 12.47
CA HIS A 223 -8.45 1.60 11.03
C HIS A 223 -9.19 0.47 10.29
N VAL A 224 -9.76 0.77 9.14
CA VAL A 224 -10.42 -0.20 8.25
C VAL A 224 -9.98 0.04 6.81
N SER A 225 -9.52 -1.03 6.16
CA SER A 225 -9.36 -1.07 4.70
C SER A 225 -10.55 -1.82 4.10
N ALA A 226 -11.20 -1.28 3.08
CA ALA A 226 -12.26 -1.97 2.34
C ALA A 226 -11.95 -1.88 0.84
N TYR A 227 -11.59 -3.03 0.25
CA TYR A 227 -11.17 -3.13 -1.14
C TYR A 227 -12.24 -3.81 -1.99
N ALA A 228 -12.53 -3.24 -3.16
CA ALA A 228 -13.26 -3.95 -4.20
C ALA A 228 -12.44 -5.18 -4.65
N LEU A 229 -13.12 -6.30 -4.88
CA LEU A 229 -12.46 -7.50 -5.37
C LEU A 229 -12.08 -7.34 -6.84
N VAL A 230 -10.81 -7.17 -7.11
CA VAL A 230 -10.27 -7.23 -8.48
C VAL A 230 -9.85 -8.66 -8.79
N ILE A 231 -10.35 -9.22 -9.89
CA ILE A 231 -10.02 -10.58 -10.35
C ILE A 231 -8.90 -10.50 -11.37
N GLU A 232 -7.66 -10.60 -10.90
CA GLU A 232 -6.47 -10.49 -11.73
C GLU A 232 -6.20 -11.74 -12.57
N GLU A 233 -5.73 -11.53 -13.81
CA GLU A 233 -5.35 -12.60 -14.72
C GLU A 233 -4.23 -13.46 -14.12
N GLY A 234 -4.35 -14.78 -14.29
CA GLY A 234 -3.39 -15.74 -13.74
C GLY A 234 -3.70 -16.20 -12.31
N THR A 235 -4.70 -15.61 -11.64
CA THR A 235 -5.20 -16.13 -10.36
C THR A 235 -6.08 -17.37 -10.54
N ARG A 236 -6.26 -18.14 -9.48
CA ARG A 236 -7.17 -19.29 -9.51
C ARG A 236 -8.61 -18.84 -9.77
N MET A 237 -9.03 -17.75 -9.14
CA MET A 237 -10.37 -17.18 -9.28
C MET A 237 -10.63 -16.71 -10.71
N TRP A 238 -9.65 -16.10 -11.38
CA TRP A 238 -9.73 -15.79 -12.82
C TRP A 238 -10.02 -17.04 -13.67
N GLY A 239 -9.33 -18.15 -13.38
CA GLY A 239 -9.57 -19.41 -14.03
C GLY A 239 -11.00 -19.92 -13.83
N GLN A 240 -11.57 -19.77 -12.65
CA GLN A 240 -12.96 -20.15 -12.33
C GLN A 240 -13.97 -19.27 -13.06
N VAL A 241 -13.76 -17.95 -13.10
CA VAL A 241 -14.62 -17.02 -13.85
C VAL A 241 -14.59 -17.31 -15.34
N ARG A 242 -13.41 -17.56 -15.91
CA ARG A 242 -13.27 -17.91 -17.34
C ARG A 242 -14.00 -19.20 -17.72
N ARG A 243 -14.14 -20.14 -16.80
CA ARG A 243 -14.89 -21.39 -17.01
C ARG A 243 -16.40 -21.26 -16.71
N GLY A 244 -16.85 -20.05 -16.26
CA GLY A 244 -18.24 -19.83 -15.87
C GLY A 244 -18.64 -20.48 -14.55
N GLU A 245 -17.66 -20.85 -13.70
CA GLU A 245 -17.88 -21.43 -12.38
C GLU A 245 -18.24 -20.34 -11.34
N LEU A 246 -17.72 -19.12 -11.52
CA LEU A 246 -18.02 -17.95 -10.72
C LEU A 246 -18.44 -16.78 -11.62
N PRO A 247 -19.37 -15.92 -11.21
CA PRO A 247 -19.68 -14.68 -11.91
C PRO A 247 -18.54 -13.67 -11.73
N MET A 248 -18.46 -12.72 -12.65
CA MET A 248 -17.63 -11.52 -12.51
C MET A 248 -18.30 -10.56 -11.52
N PRO A 249 -17.57 -9.82 -10.66
CA PRO A 249 -18.12 -8.68 -9.94
C PRO A 249 -18.76 -7.66 -10.88
N GLU A 250 -19.79 -6.96 -10.41
CA GLU A 250 -20.50 -5.94 -11.18
C GLU A 250 -20.17 -4.56 -10.60
N ASP A 251 -19.77 -3.60 -11.46
CA ASP A 251 -19.34 -2.25 -11.06
C ASP A 251 -20.40 -1.50 -10.22
N ASP A 252 -21.69 -1.62 -10.58
CA ASP A 252 -22.78 -0.96 -9.85
C ASP A 252 -23.02 -1.58 -8.45
N ASP A 253 -22.82 -2.88 -8.30
CA ASP A 253 -22.89 -3.57 -7.00
C ASP A 253 -21.69 -3.15 -6.12
N GLU A 254 -20.50 -3.11 -6.68
CA GLU A 254 -19.29 -2.63 -5.98
C GLU A 254 -19.41 -1.17 -5.57
N ALA A 255 -19.94 -0.28 -6.43
CA ALA A 255 -20.21 1.10 -6.09
C ALA A 255 -21.20 1.23 -4.91
N THR A 256 -22.29 0.44 -4.93
CA THR A 256 -23.27 0.40 -3.84
C THR A 256 -22.61 -0.05 -2.54
N LYS A 257 -21.78 -1.09 -2.57
CA LYS A 257 -21.07 -1.60 -1.39
C LYS A 257 -20.06 -0.58 -0.84
N TYR A 258 -19.39 0.16 -1.72
CA TYR A 258 -18.51 1.25 -1.31
C TYR A 258 -19.27 2.36 -0.56
N GLU A 259 -20.44 2.78 -1.08
CA GLU A 259 -21.29 3.75 -0.42
C GLU A 259 -21.80 3.25 0.94
N MET A 260 -22.15 1.97 1.05
CA MET A 260 -22.51 1.35 2.32
C MET A 260 -21.35 1.37 3.32
N ALA A 261 -20.12 1.08 2.88
CA ALA A 261 -18.92 1.15 3.72
C ALA A 261 -18.69 2.57 4.25
N ASP A 262 -18.72 3.58 3.36
CA ASP A 262 -18.53 4.98 3.73
C ASP A 262 -19.58 5.44 4.76
N ALA A 263 -20.84 5.07 4.55
CA ALA A 263 -21.93 5.41 5.47
C ALA A 263 -21.78 4.72 6.84
N ALA A 264 -21.47 3.41 6.87
CA ALA A 264 -21.38 2.64 8.10
C ALA A 264 -20.16 3.05 8.95
N LEU A 265 -18.99 3.19 8.32
CA LEU A 265 -17.75 3.59 8.98
C LEU A 265 -17.82 5.05 9.45
N GLY A 266 -18.37 5.96 8.62
CA GLY A 266 -18.61 7.34 9.01
C GLY A 266 -19.54 7.49 10.22
N GLN A 267 -20.60 6.68 10.31
CA GLN A 267 -21.49 6.62 11.50
C GLN A 267 -20.78 6.07 12.74
N ALA A 268 -19.79 5.19 12.55
CA ALA A 268 -18.96 4.66 13.65
C ALA A 268 -17.90 5.64 14.13
N GLY A 269 -17.71 6.78 13.43
CA GLY A 269 -16.74 7.82 13.77
C GLY A 269 -15.39 7.67 13.08
N ASP A 270 -15.30 6.80 12.09
CA ASP A 270 -14.13 6.68 11.22
C ASP A 270 -14.23 7.72 10.09
N GLU A 271 -13.12 8.31 9.73
CA GLU A 271 -13.02 9.25 8.62
C GLU A 271 -12.30 8.62 7.44
N TRP A 272 -12.87 8.77 6.27
CA TRP A 272 -12.19 8.47 5.02
C TRP A 272 -10.95 9.37 4.87
N TYR A 273 -9.79 8.77 4.53
CA TYR A 273 -8.57 9.55 4.31
C TYR A 273 -7.93 9.29 2.92
N GLU A 274 -8.18 8.12 2.32
CA GLU A 274 -7.89 7.81 0.92
C GLU A 274 -8.87 6.75 0.40
N ILE A 275 -8.88 6.47 -0.91
CA ILE A 275 -9.94 5.76 -1.64
C ILE A 275 -10.52 4.53 -0.91
N SER A 276 -9.67 3.68 -0.34
CA SER A 276 -10.10 2.39 0.23
C SER A 276 -9.96 2.32 1.74
N ASN A 277 -9.58 3.43 2.40
CA ASN A 277 -9.22 3.40 3.82
C ASN A 277 -9.92 4.47 4.66
N TRP A 278 -10.41 4.01 5.81
CA TRP A 278 -11.05 4.80 6.85
C TRP A 278 -10.32 4.58 8.16
N ALA A 279 -10.23 5.60 8.98
CA ALA A 279 -9.58 5.52 10.28
C ALA A 279 -10.26 6.45 11.29
N ARG A 280 -10.12 6.14 12.56
CA ARG A 280 -10.34 7.15 13.60
C ARG A 280 -9.35 8.28 13.41
N PRO A 281 -9.74 9.55 13.62
CA PRO A 281 -8.83 10.67 13.50
C PRO A 281 -7.53 10.46 14.27
N GLY A 282 -6.39 10.55 13.58
CA GLY A 282 -5.06 10.30 14.12
C GLY A 282 -4.61 8.82 14.11
N SER A 283 -5.41 7.92 13.54
CA SER A 283 -5.06 6.50 13.38
C SER A 283 -4.91 6.09 11.90
N GLU A 284 -4.82 7.05 11.01
CA GLU A 284 -4.52 6.82 9.59
C GLU A 284 -3.21 6.03 9.46
N CYS A 285 -3.14 5.10 8.50
CA CYS A 285 -1.92 4.35 8.23
C CYS A 285 -0.90 5.25 7.52
N ARG A 286 0.13 5.70 8.25
CA ARG A 286 1.19 6.59 7.73
C ARG A 286 1.98 5.93 6.60
N HIS A 287 2.19 4.62 6.68
CA HIS A 287 2.88 3.89 5.62
C HIS A 287 2.07 3.87 4.33
N ASN A 288 0.75 3.69 4.41
CA ASN A 288 -0.13 3.78 3.25
C ASN A 288 -0.14 5.21 2.67
N GLN A 289 -0.24 6.23 3.53
CA GLN A 289 -0.15 7.61 3.08
C GLN A 289 1.18 7.95 2.39
N ALA A 290 2.30 7.31 2.80
CA ALA A 290 3.60 7.53 2.20
C ALA A 290 3.62 7.30 0.69
N TYR A 291 2.89 6.28 0.19
CA TYR A 291 2.76 6.01 -1.24
C TYR A 291 1.99 7.11 -1.99
N TRP A 292 0.92 7.63 -1.38
CA TRP A 292 0.10 8.69 -1.96
C TRP A 292 0.77 10.07 -1.93
N LEU A 293 1.67 10.28 -0.95
CA LEU A 293 2.39 11.53 -0.72
C LEU A 293 3.78 11.61 -1.37
N ASP A 294 4.11 10.66 -2.25
CA ASP A 294 5.39 10.64 -2.99
C ASP A 294 6.61 10.61 -2.05
N TRP A 295 6.53 9.85 -0.93
CA TRP A 295 7.68 9.63 -0.08
C TRP A 295 8.70 8.72 -0.77
N ASP A 296 9.94 8.77 -0.30
CA ASP A 296 10.91 7.75 -0.65
C ASP A 296 10.67 6.49 0.18
N TRP A 297 10.81 5.32 -0.44
CA TRP A 297 10.81 4.06 0.30
C TRP A 297 11.76 3.04 -0.31
N TRP A 298 12.31 2.20 0.56
CA TRP A 298 13.02 0.99 0.15
C TRP A 298 12.14 -0.22 0.38
N GLY A 299 11.92 -1.01 -0.66
CA GLY A 299 11.27 -2.31 -0.58
C GLY A 299 12.30 -3.42 -0.62
N ALA A 300 12.35 -4.25 0.42
CA ALA A 300 13.23 -5.42 0.49
C ALA A 300 12.42 -6.72 0.49
N GLY A 301 13.01 -7.78 -0.03
CA GLY A 301 12.38 -9.07 -0.24
C GLY A 301 12.04 -9.35 -1.70
N PRO A 302 11.68 -10.60 -2.06
CA PRO A 302 11.44 -11.01 -3.43
C PRO A 302 10.21 -10.31 -4.02
N GLY A 303 10.41 -9.60 -5.14
CA GLY A 303 9.36 -8.85 -5.83
C GLY A 303 8.97 -7.53 -5.18
N ALA A 304 9.64 -7.07 -4.14
CA ALA A 304 9.41 -5.77 -3.54
C ALA A 304 9.78 -4.64 -4.49
N HIS A 305 9.05 -3.53 -4.40
CA HIS A 305 9.30 -2.31 -5.17
C HIS A 305 9.86 -1.22 -4.27
N SER A 306 10.74 -0.37 -4.82
CA SER A 306 11.30 0.80 -4.14
C SER A 306 11.09 2.05 -4.97
N HIS A 307 11.04 3.21 -4.30
CA HIS A 307 11.00 4.53 -4.90
C HIS A 307 11.99 5.44 -4.18
N LEU A 308 12.95 5.97 -4.89
CA LEU A 308 13.95 6.90 -4.37
C LEU A 308 14.12 8.06 -5.36
N GLY A 309 13.79 9.25 -4.94
CA GLY A 309 13.84 10.42 -5.81
C GLY A 309 12.98 10.24 -7.07
N ASP A 310 13.60 10.22 -8.24
CA ASP A 310 12.94 10.00 -9.53
C ASP A 310 13.12 8.56 -10.05
N VAL A 311 13.56 7.63 -9.20
CA VAL A 311 13.83 6.25 -9.61
C VAL A 311 12.89 5.28 -8.93
N ARG A 312 12.24 4.43 -9.71
CA ARG A 312 11.59 3.21 -9.23
C ARG A 312 12.41 2.00 -9.60
N LEU A 313 12.46 1.04 -8.69
CA LEU A 313 13.12 -0.24 -8.94
C LEU A 313 12.30 -1.38 -8.31
N TRP A 314 12.46 -2.58 -8.84
CA TRP A 314 11.75 -3.76 -8.36
C TRP A 314 12.67 -4.97 -8.32
N ASN A 315 12.49 -5.75 -7.28
CA ASN A 315 13.27 -6.95 -7.04
C ASN A 315 12.83 -8.14 -7.89
N THR A 316 13.74 -9.09 -8.06
CA THR A 316 13.47 -10.40 -8.63
C THR A 316 12.37 -11.11 -7.83
N LYS A 317 11.31 -11.55 -8.53
CA LYS A 317 10.14 -12.18 -7.89
C LYS A 317 10.42 -13.55 -7.32
N HIS A 318 11.20 -14.37 -8.02
CA HIS A 318 11.43 -15.75 -7.60
C HIS A 318 12.35 -15.81 -6.38
N PRO A 319 11.91 -16.31 -5.21
CA PRO A 319 12.67 -16.21 -3.95
C PRO A 319 14.06 -16.83 -4.02
N VAL A 320 14.24 -17.98 -4.73
CA VAL A 320 15.57 -18.61 -4.89
C VAL A 320 16.51 -17.77 -5.75
N ALA A 321 15.99 -17.13 -6.81
CA ALA A 321 16.81 -16.23 -7.64
C ALA A 321 17.17 -14.96 -6.89
N TRP A 322 16.22 -14.39 -6.11
CA TRP A 322 16.44 -13.27 -5.20
C TRP A 322 17.57 -13.59 -4.19
N ALA A 323 17.48 -14.71 -3.49
CA ALA A 323 18.50 -15.16 -2.53
C ALA A 323 19.86 -15.40 -3.19
N GLY A 324 19.88 -15.99 -4.38
CA GLY A 324 21.10 -16.25 -5.16
C GLY A 324 21.84 -14.98 -5.54
N GLN A 325 21.13 -13.92 -5.93
CA GLN A 325 21.74 -12.61 -6.24
C GLN A 325 22.39 -11.99 -5.00
N ILE A 326 21.69 -12.02 -3.87
CA ILE A 326 22.22 -11.51 -2.59
C ILE A 326 23.46 -12.28 -2.16
N ALA A 327 23.46 -13.60 -2.29
CA ALA A 327 24.60 -14.46 -1.93
C ALA A 327 25.86 -14.13 -2.76
N THR A 328 25.71 -13.57 -3.96
CA THR A 328 26.82 -13.12 -4.80
C THR A 328 27.20 -11.64 -4.58
N GLY A 329 26.57 -10.97 -3.60
CA GLY A 329 26.83 -9.57 -3.24
C GLY A 329 26.14 -8.54 -4.10
N HIS A 330 25.21 -8.95 -4.99
CA HIS A 330 24.44 -8.06 -5.84
C HIS A 330 23.11 -7.68 -5.20
N LEU A 331 22.61 -6.48 -5.52
CA LEU A 331 21.21 -6.15 -5.26
C LEU A 331 20.29 -7.06 -6.10
N PRO A 332 19.20 -7.56 -5.54
CA PRO A 332 18.30 -8.49 -6.25
C PRO A 332 17.32 -7.76 -7.19
N VAL A 333 17.76 -6.66 -7.78
CA VAL A 333 16.94 -5.80 -8.66
C VAL A 333 16.79 -6.45 -10.03
N ALA A 334 15.53 -6.65 -10.45
CA ALA A 334 15.18 -7.18 -11.77
C ALA A 334 15.09 -6.07 -12.82
N GLY A 335 14.75 -4.84 -12.42
CA GLY A 335 14.68 -3.71 -13.32
C GLY A 335 14.44 -2.40 -12.57
N HIS A 336 14.64 -1.30 -13.28
CA HIS A 336 14.37 0.04 -12.81
C HIS A 336 13.81 0.92 -13.93
N GLU A 337 13.22 2.03 -13.55
CA GLU A 337 12.85 3.14 -14.45
C GLU A 337 13.21 4.47 -13.80
N VAL A 338 13.50 5.46 -14.64
CA VAL A 338 13.67 6.85 -14.23
C VAL A 338 12.41 7.62 -14.66
N ILE A 339 11.74 8.22 -13.69
CA ILE A 339 10.49 8.95 -13.91
C ILE A 339 10.83 10.32 -14.49
N ASP A 340 10.31 10.62 -15.66
CA ASP A 340 10.45 11.95 -16.25
C ASP A 340 9.52 12.98 -15.60
N ALA A 341 9.74 14.26 -15.89
CA ALA A 341 9.00 15.34 -15.27
C ALA A 341 7.50 15.35 -15.65
N GLU A 342 7.13 14.88 -16.83
CA GLU A 342 5.72 14.79 -17.28
C GLU A 342 5.00 13.67 -16.53
N SER A 343 5.60 12.50 -16.46
CA SER A 343 5.10 11.34 -15.69
C SER A 343 4.97 11.68 -14.20
N ARG A 344 5.94 12.39 -13.63
CA ARG A 344 5.89 12.83 -12.23
C ARG A 344 4.72 13.77 -11.96
N GLU A 345 4.44 14.73 -12.83
CA GLU A 345 3.31 15.64 -12.66
C GLU A 345 1.98 14.89 -12.76
N LEU A 346 1.87 13.96 -13.73
CA LEU A 346 0.70 13.10 -13.88
C LEU A 346 0.45 12.28 -12.59
N GLU A 347 1.50 11.65 -12.06
CA GLU A 347 1.41 10.84 -10.85
C GLU A 347 1.06 11.67 -9.62
N ARG A 348 1.65 12.85 -9.47
CA ARG A 348 1.32 13.77 -8.38
C ARG A 348 -0.18 14.11 -8.35
N ILE A 349 -0.78 14.32 -9.51
CA ILE A 349 -2.23 14.57 -9.61
C ILE A 349 -3.00 13.28 -9.34
N MET A 350 -2.61 12.19 -9.97
CA MET A 350 -3.26 10.89 -9.85
C MET A 350 -3.27 10.38 -8.40
N LEU A 351 -2.17 10.51 -7.70
CA LEU A 351 -2.04 10.09 -6.30
C LEU A 351 -2.74 11.06 -5.36
N GLY A 352 -2.46 12.35 -5.49
CA GLY A 352 -2.95 13.37 -4.58
C GLY A 352 -4.46 13.56 -4.61
N ILE A 353 -5.12 13.38 -5.77
CA ILE A 353 -6.58 13.53 -5.88
C ILE A 353 -7.34 12.44 -5.08
N ARG A 354 -6.70 11.31 -4.82
CA ARG A 354 -7.28 10.17 -4.08
C ARG A 354 -7.22 10.34 -2.57
N LEU A 355 -6.47 11.34 -2.09
CA LEU A 355 -6.43 11.71 -0.68
C LEU A 355 -7.61 12.61 -0.30
N ARG A 356 -8.04 12.55 0.95
CA ARG A 356 -9.05 13.45 1.52
C ARG A 356 -8.68 14.94 1.37
N GLU A 357 -7.40 15.25 1.46
CA GLU A 357 -6.88 16.60 1.27
C GLU A 357 -6.93 17.05 -0.18
N GLY A 358 -6.99 16.13 -1.14
CA GLY A 358 -6.99 16.42 -2.58
C GLY A 358 -5.74 17.19 -3.03
N VAL A 359 -5.84 17.88 -4.16
CA VAL A 359 -4.73 18.63 -4.76
C VAL A 359 -5.02 20.13 -4.82
N GLU A 360 -3.98 20.94 -4.72
CA GLU A 360 -4.09 22.41 -4.92
C GLU A 360 -4.28 22.71 -6.40
N LEU A 361 -5.35 23.43 -6.73
CA LEU A 361 -5.68 23.80 -8.11
C LEU A 361 -4.61 24.69 -8.74
N ALA A 362 -4.01 25.58 -7.96
CA ALA A 362 -2.94 26.46 -8.44
C ALA A 362 -1.64 25.73 -8.83
N SER A 363 -1.44 24.52 -8.31
CA SER A 363 -0.28 23.69 -8.64
C SER A 363 -0.45 22.85 -9.89
N LEU A 364 -1.67 22.75 -10.43
CA LEU A 364 -1.96 21.98 -11.64
C LEU A 364 -1.43 22.71 -12.89
N GLY A 365 -0.91 21.95 -13.85
CA GLY A 365 -0.43 22.49 -15.13
C GLY A 365 0.90 23.25 -15.04
N ASN A 366 1.68 23.05 -14.00
CA ASN A 366 3.07 23.48 -13.95
C ASN A 366 3.91 22.59 -14.87
N ARG A 367 3.84 22.82 -16.19
CA ARG A 367 4.73 22.14 -17.13
C ARG A 367 6.19 22.56 -16.88
N PRO A 368 7.13 21.62 -16.83
CA PRO A 368 8.57 21.90 -16.63
C PRO A 368 9.13 22.85 -17.70
N ASP A 369 8.54 22.87 -18.88
CA ASP A 369 9.00 23.61 -20.04
C ASP A 369 8.61 25.11 -20.02
N CYS A 370 7.83 25.55 -19.03
CA CYS A 370 7.46 26.96 -18.91
C CYS A 370 8.37 27.63 -17.86
N PRO A 371 9.39 28.43 -18.25
CA PRO A 371 10.31 29.04 -17.30
C PRO A 371 9.53 29.87 -16.27
N SER A 372 9.78 29.59 -14.99
CA SER A 372 9.10 30.22 -13.85
C SER A 372 9.42 31.73 -13.68
N ALA A 373 10.20 32.31 -14.58
CA ALA A 373 10.72 33.68 -14.47
C ALA A 373 9.71 34.79 -14.77
N ASP A 374 8.57 34.50 -15.42
CA ASP A 374 7.61 35.53 -15.87
C ASP A 374 6.21 35.42 -15.20
N ARG A 375 6.08 34.79 -14.05
CA ARG A 375 4.83 34.78 -13.30
C ARG A 375 4.88 35.76 -12.14
N PRO A 376 4.32 36.98 -12.31
CA PRO A 376 4.03 37.80 -11.15
C PRO A 376 2.89 37.13 -10.38
N ASP A 377 3.13 36.92 -9.12
CA ASP A 377 2.16 36.43 -8.14
C ASP A 377 1.74 34.94 -8.32
N ARG A 378 2.38 34.04 -7.59
CA ARG A 378 1.88 32.68 -7.33
C ARG A 378 0.62 32.77 -6.44
N GLY A 379 -0.35 33.52 -6.91
CA GLY A 379 -1.67 33.65 -6.29
C GLY A 379 -2.44 32.33 -6.48
N ARG A 380 -3.19 31.95 -5.52
CA ARG A 380 -4.08 30.79 -5.32
C ARG A 380 -5.09 30.49 -6.45
N ALA A 381 -4.85 30.93 -7.69
CA ALA A 381 -5.81 30.85 -8.78
C ALA A 381 -5.61 29.58 -9.62
N THR A 382 -6.70 28.89 -9.90
CA THR A 382 -6.75 27.80 -10.87
C THR A 382 -6.22 28.24 -12.23
N PRO A 383 -5.35 27.47 -12.91
CA PRO A 383 -4.90 27.78 -14.26
C PRO A 383 -6.08 28.04 -15.20
N PRO A 384 -6.06 29.09 -16.04
CA PRO A 384 -7.21 29.47 -16.84
C PRO A 384 -7.80 28.39 -17.74
N HIS A 385 -6.94 27.50 -18.28
CA HIS A 385 -7.36 26.37 -19.11
C HIS A 385 -8.10 25.27 -18.32
N LEU A 386 -7.87 25.15 -17.01
CA LEU A 386 -8.54 24.19 -16.14
C LEU A 386 -9.85 24.71 -15.53
N VAL A 387 -10.09 26.04 -15.56
CA VAL A 387 -11.33 26.63 -14.98
C VAL A 387 -12.59 25.95 -15.52
N PRO A 388 -12.77 25.80 -16.86
CA PRO A 388 -13.99 25.17 -17.39
C PRO A 388 -14.03 23.66 -17.05
N VAL A 389 -12.90 22.99 -16.98
CA VAL A 389 -12.82 21.57 -16.60
C VAL A 389 -13.26 21.37 -15.14
N VAL A 390 -12.69 22.16 -14.22
CA VAL A 390 -13.04 22.11 -12.80
C VAL A 390 -14.52 22.47 -12.59
N ALA A 391 -15.03 23.49 -13.28
CA ALA A 391 -16.45 23.86 -13.23
C ALA A 391 -17.36 22.71 -13.71
N GLY A 392 -16.97 22.01 -14.77
CA GLY A 392 -17.68 20.82 -15.27
C GLY A 392 -17.70 19.69 -14.22
N LEU A 393 -16.54 19.37 -13.64
CA LEU A 393 -16.41 18.33 -12.60
C LEU A 393 -17.25 18.66 -11.34
N VAL A 394 -17.34 19.95 -10.96
CA VAL A 394 -18.24 20.38 -9.88
C VAL A 394 -19.70 20.23 -10.30
N GLY A 395 -20.05 20.63 -11.54
CA GLY A 395 -21.40 20.47 -12.08
C GLY A 395 -21.88 19.01 -12.13
N ASP A 396 -20.96 18.09 -12.42
CA ASP A 396 -21.21 16.64 -12.44
C ASP A 396 -21.24 16.02 -11.03
N GLY A 397 -20.96 16.81 -9.99
CA GLY A 397 -20.91 16.38 -8.60
C GLY A 397 -19.71 15.50 -8.26
N LEU A 398 -18.60 15.60 -9.00
CA LEU A 398 -17.37 14.81 -8.77
C LEU A 398 -16.38 15.54 -7.87
N LEU A 399 -16.35 16.87 -7.87
CA LEU A 399 -15.54 17.68 -6.97
C LEU A 399 -16.41 18.48 -6.00
N ASP A 400 -15.89 18.64 -4.77
CA ASP A 400 -16.53 19.46 -3.74
C ASP A 400 -16.45 20.95 -4.11
N ALA A 401 -17.60 21.59 -4.30
CA ALA A 401 -17.69 22.99 -4.71
C ALA A 401 -17.06 23.93 -3.67
N GLY A 402 -17.22 23.66 -2.38
CA GLY A 402 -16.65 24.46 -1.30
C GLY A 402 -15.12 24.37 -1.27
N ALA A 403 -14.57 23.19 -1.51
CA ALA A 403 -13.13 23.00 -1.63
C ALA A 403 -12.55 23.73 -2.85
N VAL A 404 -13.23 23.66 -4.00
CA VAL A 404 -12.83 24.37 -5.22
C VAL A 404 -12.77 25.88 -4.98
N LEU A 405 -13.74 26.45 -4.26
CA LEU A 405 -13.73 27.87 -3.88
C LEU A 405 -12.56 28.24 -2.96
N ARG A 406 -12.01 27.26 -2.21
CA ARG A 406 -10.81 27.40 -1.38
C ARG A 406 -9.51 27.08 -2.13
N GLY A 407 -9.58 26.82 -3.45
CA GLY A 407 -8.43 26.52 -4.29
C GLY A 407 -7.97 25.07 -4.28
N ARG A 408 -8.81 24.10 -3.87
CA ARG A 408 -8.47 22.69 -3.82
C ARG A 408 -9.46 21.84 -4.62
N ALA A 409 -8.96 20.84 -5.34
CA ALA A 409 -9.76 19.77 -5.90
C ALA A 409 -9.83 18.63 -4.87
N ILE A 410 -11.01 18.42 -4.31
CA ILE A 410 -11.32 17.33 -3.37
C ILE A 410 -12.47 16.52 -3.96
N LEU A 411 -12.33 15.21 -3.98
CA LEU A 411 -13.38 14.31 -4.47
C LEU A 411 -14.58 14.29 -3.53
N THR A 412 -15.79 14.33 -4.10
CA THR A 412 -17.01 13.93 -3.40
C THR A 412 -17.05 12.41 -3.29
N LEU A 413 -18.03 11.81 -2.59
CA LEU A 413 -18.26 10.36 -2.59
C LEU A 413 -18.40 9.81 -4.01
N ARG A 414 -19.21 10.47 -4.86
CA ARG A 414 -19.33 10.12 -6.30
C ARG A 414 -18.01 10.30 -7.04
N GLY A 415 -17.24 11.34 -6.70
CA GLY A 415 -15.91 11.58 -7.28
C GLY A 415 -14.91 10.48 -6.92
N ARG A 416 -14.99 9.91 -5.72
CA ARG A 416 -14.14 8.78 -5.30
C ARG A 416 -14.37 7.55 -6.16
N LEU A 417 -15.63 7.22 -6.47
CA LEU A 417 -16.00 6.13 -7.41
C LEU A 417 -15.53 6.40 -8.85
N MET A 418 -15.29 7.66 -9.20
CA MET A 418 -14.91 8.11 -10.54
C MET A 418 -13.52 8.78 -10.58
N ALA A 419 -12.63 8.42 -9.63
CA ALA A 419 -11.33 9.08 -9.45
C ALA A 419 -10.47 9.10 -10.72
N ASP A 420 -10.49 8.03 -11.52
CA ASP A 420 -9.78 7.95 -12.79
C ASP A 420 -10.33 8.92 -13.85
N THR A 421 -11.63 9.14 -13.85
CA THR A 421 -12.26 10.12 -14.74
C THR A 421 -11.86 11.54 -14.38
N VAL A 422 -11.84 11.84 -13.06
CA VAL A 422 -11.37 13.14 -12.56
C VAL A 422 -9.89 13.35 -12.90
N THR A 423 -9.04 12.34 -12.65
CA THR A 423 -7.60 12.38 -12.99
C THR A 423 -7.43 12.70 -14.48
N ARG A 424 -8.06 11.93 -15.36
CA ARG A 424 -7.97 12.14 -16.82
C ARG A 424 -8.45 13.52 -17.26
N ALA A 425 -9.44 14.10 -16.60
CA ALA A 425 -9.93 15.44 -16.91
C ALA A 425 -8.94 16.54 -16.49
N LEU A 426 -8.27 16.37 -15.35
CA LEU A 426 -7.32 17.34 -14.80
C LEU A 426 -5.93 17.29 -15.47
N THR A 427 -5.61 16.20 -16.19
CA THR A 427 -4.28 15.98 -16.80
C THR A 427 -4.25 16.12 -18.33
N ARG A 428 -5.37 16.49 -18.95
CA ARG A 428 -5.51 16.72 -20.41
C ARG A 428 -5.11 18.18 -20.82
#